data_9c95cf6ae4fc13ae2ce992e8e30437a9
#
_entry.id   9c95cf6ae4fc13ae2ce992e8e30437a9
#
_cell.length_a   1.000
_cell.length_b   1.000
_cell.length_c   1.000
_cell.angle_alpha   90.00
_cell.angle_beta   90.00
_cell.angle_gamma   90.00
#
_symmetry.space_group_name_H-M   'P 1'
#
loop_
_entity.id
_entity.type
_entity.pdbx_description
1 polymer ?
#
loop_
_entity_poly.entity_id
_entity_poly.type
_entity_poly.pdbx_seq_one_letter_code
_entity_poly.pdbx_strand_id
1 'polypeptide(L)' 'MITLNVCDIDQSVEQLVKDGLAQKKGETYTLNLTELGIDKLLGSGKINVAVEVTVAEATETAKQKVEMAGGHILLPQ' A
#
# COMPACT_ATOMS: atom_id res chain seq x y z
N MET A 1 -6.03 3.54 16.48
CA MET A 1 -5.15 3.11 15.37
C MET A 1 -5.99 2.65 14.18
N ILE A 2 -5.72 3.20 13.01
CA ILE A 2 -6.44 2.82 11.79
C ILE A 2 -5.55 1.89 10.99
N THR A 3 -6.07 0.72 10.61
CA THR A 3 -5.31 -0.29 9.88
C THR A 3 -5.94 -0.54 8.51
N LEU A 4 -5.11 -1.04 7.59
CA LEU A 4 -5.54 -1.41 6.25
C LEU A 4 -4.85 -2.71 5.88
N ASN A 5 -5.51 -3.56 5.12
CA ASN A 5 -4.91 -4.81 4.65
C ASN A 5 -4.38 -4.65 3.22
N VAL A 6 -3.41 -5.47 2.84
CA VAL A 6 -2.86 -5.40 1.47
C VAL A 6 -3.94 -5.67 0.42
N CYS A 7 -4.91 -6.52 0.70
CA CYS A 7 -6.00 -6.76 -0.25
C CYS A 7 -6.87 -5.52 -0.45
N ASP A 8 -6.97 -4.67 0.55
CA ASP A 8 -7.72 -3.42 0.42
C ASP A 8 -7.05 -2.48 -0.57
N ILE A 9 -5.71 -2.47 -0.58
CA ILE A 9 -4.96 -1.69 -1.57
C ILE A 9 -5.22 -2.25 -2.97
N ASP A 10 -5.10 -3.56 -3.13
CA ASP A 10 -5.30 -4.22 -4.42
C ASP A 10 -6.66 -3.88 -5.03
N GLN A 11 -7.70 -3.85 -4.19
CA GLN A 11 -9.06 -3.61 -4.63
C GLN A 11 -9.38 -2.13 -4.88
N SER A 12 -8.64 -1.21 -4.25
CA SER A 12 -8.99 0.21 -4.28
C SER A 12 -7.98 1.11 -4.98
N VAL A 13 -6.81 0.59 -5.37
CA VAL A 13 -5.74 1.43 -5.89
C VAL A 13 -6.13 2.21 -7.14
N GLU A 14 -6.90 1.62 -8.05
CA GLU A 14 -7.34 2.32 -9.25
C GLU A 14 -8.28 3.47 -8.91
N GLN A 15 -9.18 3.26 -7.95
CA GLN A 15 -10.07 4.33 -7.50
C GLN A 15 -9.29 5.43 -6.81
N LEU A 16 -8.27 5.05 -6.02
CA LEU A 16 -7.42 6.04 -5.36
C LEU A 16 -6.67 6.90 -6.36
N VAL A 17 -6.24 6.33 -7.49
CA VAL A 17 -5.61 7.10 -8.55
C VAL A 17 -6.61 8.10 -9.14
N LYS A 18 -7.84 7.67 -9.41
CA LYS A 18 -8.89 8.54 -9.95
C LYS A 18 -9.21 9.68 -8.99
N ASP A 19 -9.16 9.41 -7.70
CA ASP A 19 -9.46 10.41 -6.67
C ASP A 19 -8.26 11.31 -6.34
N GLY A 20 -7.11 11.09 -6.97
CA GLY A 20 -5.92 11.88 -6.72
C GLY A 20 -5.17 11.52 -5.45
N LEU A 21 -5.51 10.40 -4.82
CA LEU A 21 -4.90 9.95 -3.57
C LEU A 21 -3.76 8.97 -3.78
N ALA A 22 -3.60 8.46 -5.00
CA ALA A 22 -2.49 7.62 -5.40
C ALA A 22 -2.03 8.02 -6.79
N GLN A 23 -0.82 7.64 -7.16
CA GLN A 23 -0.27 7.94 -8.47
C GLN A 23 0.19 6.66 -9.13
N LYS A 24 0.06 6.60 -10.45
CA LYS A 24 0.56 5.47 -11.23
C LYS A 24 1.75 5.93 -12.06
N LYS A 25 2.89 5.25 -11.92
CA LYS A 25 4.09 5.51 -12.70
C LYS A 25 4.49 4.23 -13.39
N GLY A 26 4.24 4.15 -14.70
CA GLY A 26 4.46 2.90 -15.43
C GLY A 26 3.53 1.82 -14.89
N GLU A 27 4.11 0.74 -14.38
CA GLU A 27 3.34 -0.37 -13.81
C GLU A 27 3.28 -0.33 -12.28
N THR A 28 3.86 0.71 -11.67
CA THR A 28 3.93 0.83 -10.22
C THR A 28 3.03 1.95 -9.74
N TYR A 29 2.26 1.68 -8.69
CA TYR A 29 1.45 2.70 -8.02
C TYR A 29 2.21 3.24 -6.82
N THR A 30 2.03 4.52 -6.53
CA THR A 30 2.60 5.18 -5.35
C THR A 30 1.47 5.66 -4.45
N LEU A 31 1.53 5.29 -3.17
CA LEU A 31 0.45 5.55 -2.23
C LEU A 31 1.03 5.91 -0.86
N ASN A 32 0.56 7.02 -0.29
CA ASN A 32 0.97 7.43 1.05
C ASN A 32 -0.19 7.22 2.02
N LEU A 33 -0.15 6.11 2.76
CA LEU A 33 -1.20 5.78 3.72
C LEU A 33 -1.20 6.72 4.92
N THR A 34 -0.04 7.27 5.28
CA THR A 34 0.05 8.21 6.39
C THR A 34 -0.80 9.45 6.10
N GLU A 35 -0.78 9.94 4.87
CA GLU A 35 -1.60 11.10 4.49
C GLU A 35 -3.10 10.78 4.50
N LEU A 36 -3.45 9.51 4.38
CA LEU A 36 -4.84 9.06 4.44
C LEU A 36 -5.31 8.75 5.86
N GLY A 37 -4.45 8.96 6.84
CA GLY A 37 -4.79 8.71 8.23
C GLY A 37 -4.68 7.25 8.65
N ILE A 38 -4.01 6.43 7.86
CA ILE A 38 -3.82 5.00 8.15
C ILE A 38 -2.48 4.81 8.85
N ASP A 39 -2.50 4.13 9.98
CA ASP A 39 -1.34 3.99 10.86
C ASP A 39 -0.54 2.73 10.60
N LYS A 40 -1.19 1.66 10.14
CA LYS A 40 -0.53 0.37 10.01
C LYS A 40 -1.09 -0.42 8.84
N LEU A 41 -0.20 -1.06 8.09
CA LEU A 41 -0.56 -1.96 6.99
C LEU A 41 -0.44 -3.41 7.46
N LEU A 42 -1.52 -4.16 7.29
CA LEU A 42 -1.60 -5.58 7.66
C LEU A 42 -1.54 -6.44 6.41
N GLY A 43 -1.12 -7.69 6.58
CA GLY A 43 -0.87 -8.58 5.47
C GLY A 43 -1.99 -9.51 5.07
N SER A 44 -3.23 -9.21 5.43
CA SER A 44 -4.36 -10.07 5.07
C SER A 44 -4.74 -9.96 3.61
N GLY A 45 -5.09 -11.09 3.02
CA GLY A 45 -5.54 -11.16 1.63
C GLY A 45 -4.39 -11.18 0.64
N LYS A 46 -4.71 -10.86 -0.61
CA LYS A 46 -3.74 -10.89 -1.71
C LYS A 46 -3.55 -9.51 -2.30
N ILE A 47 -2.34 -9.27 -2.81
CA ILE A 47 -2.03 -8.08 -3.58
C ILE A 47 -1.29 -8.53 -4.83
N ASN A 48 -1.78 -8.09 -5.99
CA ASN A 48 -1.23 -8.47 -7.30
C ASN A 48 -0.65 -7.30 -8.07
N VAL A 49 -0.68 -6.11 -7.49
CA VAL A 49 -0.17 -4.90 -8.15
C VAL A 49 1.09 -4.43 -7.44
N ALA A 50 2.02 -3.88 -8.21
CA ALA A 50 3.24 -3.30 -7.64
C ALA A 50 2.93 -1.93 -7.07
N VAL A 51 3.13 -1.75 -5.76
CA VAL A 51 2.87 -0.47 -5.10
C VAL A 51 4.06 -0.07 -4.25
N GLU A 52 4.35 1.23 -4.24
CA GLU A 52 5.24 1.83 -3.26
C GLU A 52 4.36 2.48 -2.20
N VAL A 53 4.36 1.92 -1.01
CA VAL A 53 3.47 2.34 0.06
C VAL A 53 4.28 3.01 1.17
N THR A 54 3.89 4.23 1.53
CA THR A 54 4.45 4.92 2.69
C THR A 54 3.46 4.76 3.84
N VAL A 55 3.91 4.20 4.95
CA VAL A 55 3.07 3.97 6.13
C VAL A 55 3.94 3.96 7.39
N ALA A 56 3.38 4.31 8.53
CA ALA A 56 4.15 4.37 9.78
C ALA A 56 4.59 2.99 10.26
N GLU A 57 3.74 1.98 10.11
CA GLU A 57 4.04 0.61 10.52
C GLU A 57 3.50 -0.39 9.49
N ALA A 58 4.17 -1.54 9.39
CA ALA A 58 3.71 -2.63 8.53
C ALA A 58 4.14 -3.97 9.15
N THR A 59 3.28 -4.98 9.05
CA THR A 59 3.62 -6.33 9.51
C THR A 59 4.61 -6.98 8.54
N GLU A 60 5.33 -7.99 9.00
CA GLU A 60 6.24 -8.75 8.13
C GLU A 60 5.50 -9.36 6.95
N THR A 61 4.30 -9.89 7.19
CA THR A 61 3.49 -10.47 6.13
C THR A 61 3.13 -9.42 5.08
N ALA A 62 2.78 -8.20 5.51
CA ALA A 62 2.49 -7.12 4.58
C ALA A 62 3.71 -6.78 3.73
N LYS A 63 4.88 -6.66 4.35
CA LYS A 63 6.13 -6.37 3.64
C LYS A 63 6.42 -7.43 2.60
N GLN A 64 6.33 -8.71 2.98
CA GLN A 64 6.59 -9.83 2.08
C GLN A 64 5.65 -9.82 0.88
N LYS A 65 4.36 -9.63 1.11
CA LYS A 65 3.37 -9.65 0.04
C LYS A 65 3.55 -8.49 -0.93
N VAL A 66 3.81 -7.30 -0.42
CA VAL A 66 4.05 -6.13 -1.26
C VAL A 66 5.32 -6.33 -2.10
N GLU A 67 6.38 -6.82 -1.50
CA GLU A 67 7.63 -7.07 -2.23
C GLU A 67 7.49 -8.16 -3.27
N MET A 68 6.76 -9.22 -2.96
CA MET A 68 6.51 -10.32 -3.92
C MET A 68 5.69 -9.84 -5.12
N ALA A 69 4.88 -8.82 -4.94
CA ALA A 69 4.11 -8.23 -6.04
C ALA A 69 4.91 -7.17 -6.82
N GLY A 70 6.17 -6.97 -6.47
CA GLY A 70 7.05 -6.05 -7.18
C GLY A 70 7.13 -4.65 -6.59
N GLY A 71 6.53 -4.43 -5.42
CA GLY A 71 6.51 -3.13 -4.78
C GLY A 71 7.44 -3.04 -3.57
N HIS A 72 7.31 -1.97 -2.83
CA HIS A 72 8.06 -1.74 -1.60
C HIS A 72 7.20 -1.05 -0.56
N ILE A 73 7.60 -1.19 0.71
CA ILE A 73 7.04 -0.40 1.80
C ILE A 73 8.10 0.55 2.29
N LEU A 74 7.74 1.84 2.36
CA LEU A 74 8.60 2.89 2.87
C LEU A 74 8.14 3.25 4.27
N LEU A 75 9.00 3.03 5.25
CA LEU A 75 8.72 3.37 6.63
C LEU A 75 9.39 4.70 6.97
N PRO A 76 8.76 5.55 7.80
CA PRO A 76 9.42 6.77 8.23
C PRO A 76 10.62 6.43 9.11
N GLN A 77 11.61 7.26 9.04
CA GLN A 77 12.81 7.10 9.86
C GLN A 77 12.69 7.91 11.13
#